data_6586fa50e967a029432da76570e1acdd
#
_entry.id   6586fa50e967a029432da76570e1acdd
#
_cell.length_a   1.000
_cell.length_b   1.000
_cell.length_c   1.000
_cell.angle_alpha   90.00
_cell.angle_beta   90.00
_cell.angle_gamma   90.00
#
_symmetry.space_group_name_H-M   'P 1'
#
loop_
_entity.id
_entity.type
_entity.pdbx_description
1 polymer ?
#
loop_
_entity_poly.entity_id
_entity_poly.type
_entity_poly.pdbx_seq_one_letter_code
_entity_poly.pdbx_strand_id
1 'polypeptide(L)' 'SELKGKDAHFDKLFDRHNELDDMIKDAEEGRTSLSSMEISTLKKEKLHVKDELSQYLANYKK' A
#
# COMPACT_ATOMS: atom_id res chain seq x y z
N SER A 1 15.45 1.21 13.11
CA SER A 1 15.89 2.58 13.17
C SER A 1 14.94 3.43 13.98
N GLU A 2 15.41 4.60 14.35
CA GLU A 2 14.63 5.49 15.19
C GLU A 2 13.36 5.95 14.52
N LEU A 3 13.46 6.18 13.25
CA LEU A 3 12.31 6.62 12.47
C LEU A 3 11.18 5.61 12.57
N LYS A 4 11.52 4.37 12.43
CA LYS A 4 10.53 3.31 12.52
C LYS A 4 9.89 3.23 13.90
N GLY A 5 10.69 3.37 14.91
CA GLY A 5 10.18 3.27 16.26
C GLY A 5 9.24 4.41 16.61
N LYS A 6 9.45 5.56 15.98
CA LYS A 6 8.65 6.73 16.29
C LYS A 6 7.40 6.84 15.46
N ASP A 7 7.41 6.25 14.29
CA ASP A 7 6.38 6.51 13.32
C ASP A 7 5.60 5.25 12.97
N ALA A 8 4.73 4.87 13.87
CA ALA A 8 3.89 3.71 13.66
C ALA A 8 2.95 3.91 12.47
N HIS A 9 2.54 5.14 12.24
CA HIS A 9 1.65 5.43 11.12
C HIS A 9 2.34 5.16 9.79
N PHE A 10 3.58 5.59 9.68
CA PHE A 10 4.36 5.35 8.48
C PHE A 10 4.53 3.85 8.23
N ASP A 11 4.86 3.13 9.28
CA ASP A 11 5.04 1.69 9.17
C ASP A 11 3.75 1.02 8.71
N LYS A 12 2.63 1.46 9.23
CA LYS A 12 1.35 0.91 8.85
C LYS A 12 1.05 1.15 7.38
N LEU A 13 1.31 2.35 6.92
CA LEU A 13 1.08 2.68 5.51
C LEU A 13 1.95 1.82 4.61
N PHE A 14 3.19 1.65 4.99
CA PHE A 14 4.11 0.86 4.21
C PHE A 14 3.69 -0.60 4.15
N ASP A 15 3.30 -1.14 5.29
CA ASP A 15 2.82 -2.52 5.36
C ASP A 15 1.57 -2.69 4.51
N ARG A 16 0.66 -1.72 4.59
CA ARG A 16 -0.57 -1.79 3.81
C ARG A 16 -0.28 -1.76 2.32
N HIS A 17 0.66 -0.92 1.93
CA HIS A 17 1.05 -0.84 0.53
C HIS A 17 1.57 -2.18 0.03
N ASN A 18 2.44 -2.79 0.81
CA ASN A 18 3.00 -4.08 0.44
C ASN A 18 1.93 -5.16 0.36
N GLU A 19 1.03 -5.13 1.31
CA GLU A 19 -0.05 -6.10 1.36
C GLU A 19 -0.93 -6.00 0.12
N LEU A 20 -1.30 -4.79 -0.22
CA LEU A 20 -2.14 -4.55 -1.38
C LEU A 20 -1.43 -4.96 -2.67
N ASP A 21 -0.15 -4.67 -2.74
CA ASP A 21 0.64 -5.03 -3.90
C ASP A 21 0.66 -6.55 -4.09
N ASP A 22 0.85 -7.29 -3.01
CA ASP A 22 0.85 -8.74 -3.07
C ASP A 22 -0.50 -9.28 -3.51
N MET A 23 -1.56 -8.73 -2.96
CA MET A 23 -2.90 -9.20 -3.29
C MET A 23 -3.21 -8.97 -4.76
N ILE A 24 -2.85 -7.81 -5.27
CA ILE A 24 -3.09 -7.50 -6.67
C ILE A 24 -2.28 -8.42 -7.57
N LYS A 25 -1.04 -8.64 -7.20
CA LYS A 25 -0.17 -9.49 -7.97
C LYS A 25 -0.70 -10.91 -8.04
N ASP A 26 -1.14 -11.43 -6.90
CA ASP A 26 -1.71 -12.77 -6.86
C ASP A 26 -2.93 -12.87 -7.75
N ALA A 27 -3.78 -11.85 -7.71
CA ALA A 27 -4.98 -11.86 -8.52
C ALA A 27 -4.67 -11.81 -10.00
N GLU A 28 -3.68 -11.02 -10.36
CA GLU A 28 -3.30 -10.89 -11.77
C GLU A 28 -2.64 -12.16 -12.30
N GLU A 29 -2.00 -12.89 -11.43
CA GLU A 29 -1.38 -14.16 -11.82
C GLU A 29 -2.34 -15.33 -11.72
N GLY A 30 -3.56 -15.07 -11.30
CA GLY A 30 -4.56 -16.11 -11.24
C GLY A 30 -4.50 -16.98 -10.00
N ARG A 31 -3.79 -16.53 -8.98
CA ARG A 31 -3.67 -17.30 -7.75
C ARG A 31 -4.87 -17.16 -6.85
N THR A 32 -5.61 -16.09 -7.01
CA THR A 32 -6.82 -15.87 -6.25
C THR A 32 -7.98 -15.62 -7.19
N SER A 33 -9.19 -15.94 -6.70
CA SER A 33 -10.40 -15.79 -7.52
C SER A 33 -11.06 -14.47 -7.21
N LEU A 34 -10.42 -13.39 -7.56
CA LEU A 34 -11.00 -12.07 -7.37
C LEU A 34 -11.70 -11.60 -8.64
N SER A 35 -12.82 -10.93 -8.47
CA SER A 35 -13.52 -10.37 -9.60
C SER A 35 -12.82 -9.12 -10.09
N SER A 36 -13.17 -8.70 -11.31
CA SER A 36 -12.59 -7.47 -11.86
C SER A 36 -12.84 -6.29 -10.95
N MET A 37 -14.01 -6.23 -10.38
CA MET A 37 -14.36 -5.14 -9.49
C MET A 37 -13.49 -5.14 -8.24
N GLU A 38 -13.23 -6.30 -7.70
CA GLU A 38 -12.41 -6.41 -6.51
C GLU A 38 -10.97 -6.02 -6.80
N ILE A 39 -10.46 -6.46 -7.94
CA ILE A 39 -9.11 -6.09 -8.34
C ILE A 39 -9.02 -4.59 -8.54
N SER A 40 -10.03 -4.01 -9.16
CA SER A 40 -10.06 -2.57 -9.38
C SER A 40 -10.05 -1.81 -8.06
N THR A 41 -10.81 -2.30 -7.09
CA THR A 41 -10.86 -1.69 -5.76
C THR A 41 -9.50 -1.77 -5.09
N LEU A 42 -8.84 -2.91 -5.20
CA LEU A 42 -7.52 -3.07 -4.61
C LEU A 42 -6.51 -2.12 -5.23
N LYS A 43 -6.58 -1.97 -6.54
CA LYS A 43 -5.66 -1.06 -7.23
C LYS A 43 -5.90 0.38 -6.81
N LYS A 44 -7.14 0.73 -6.62
CA LYS A 44 -7.50 2.07 -6.17
C LYS A 44 -6.95 2.33 -4.77
N GLU A 45 -7.13 1.35 -3.91
CA GLU A 45 -6.66 1.47 -2.54
C GLU A 45 -5.13 1.55 -2.50
N LYS A 46 -4.48 0.75 -3.31
CA LYS A 46 -3.03 0.78 -3.38
C LYS A 46 -2.53 2.15 -3.82
N LEU A 47 -3.19 2.72 -4.82
CA LEU A 47 -2.82 4.03 -5.30
C LEU A 47 -3.00 5.09 -4.20
N HIS A 48 -4.08 4.96 -3.46
CA HIS A 48 -4.36 5.89 -2.37
C HIS A 48 -3.28 5.82 -1.29
N VAL A 49 -2.92 4.61 -0.90
CA VAL A 49 -1.88 4.41 0.11
C VAL A 49 -0.54 4.92 -0.40
N LYS A 50 -0.25 4.64 -1.65
CA LYS A 50 0.99 5.10 -2.24
C LYS A 50 1.06 6.63 -2.22
N ASP A 51 -0.05 7.26 -2.52
CA ASP A 51 -0.11 8.71 -2.52
C ASP A 51 0.14 9.27 -1.12
N GLU A 52 -0.45 8.65 -0.13
CA GLU A 52 -0.24 9.06 1.24
C GLU A 52 1.21 8.89 1.67
N LEU A 53 1.81 7.78 1.26
CA LEU A 53 3.21 7.55 1.54
C LEU A 53 4.08 8.62 0.92
N SER A 54 3.77 8.98 -0.31
CA SER A 54 4.53 9.98 -1.02
C SER A 54 4.45 11.32 -0.32
N GLN A 55 3.25 11.71 0.08
CA GLN A 55 3.06 12.96 0.80
C GLN A 55 3.75 12.94 2.16
N TYR A 56 3.68 11.83 2.82
CA TYR A 56 4.31 11.67 4.12
C TYR A 56 5.82 11.88 4.02
N LEU A 57 6.42 11.24 3.04
CA LEU A 57 7.86 11.36 2.82
C LEU A 57 8.25 12.77 2.42
N ALA A 58 7.44 13.39 1.60
CA ALA A 58 7.71 14.75 1.17
C ALA A 58 7.70 15.71 2.35
N ASN A 59 6.73 15.56 3.23
CA ASN A 59 6.65 16.39 4.43
C ASN A 59 7.80 16.09 5.37
N TYR A 60 8.16 14.85 5.43
CA TYR A 60 9.21 14.44 6.36
C TYR A 60 10.57 14.99 5.97
N LYS A 61 10.79 15.11 4.70
CA LYS A 61 12.07 15.61 4.20
C LYS A 61 12.31 17.06 4.52
N LYS A 62 11.27 17.76 4.81
CA LYS A 62 11.41 19.15 5.19
C LYS A 62 11.96 19.29 6.58
#